data_5bca69cca82f5de957d33f87d92bd328
#
_entry.id   5bca69cca82f5de957d33f87d92bd328
#
_cell.length_a   1.000
_cell.length_b   1.000
_cell.length_c   1.000
_cell.angle_alpha   90.00
_cell.angle_beta   90.00
_cell.angle_gamma   90.00
#
_symmetry.space_group_name_H-M   'P 1'
#
loop_
_entity.id
_entity.type
_entity.pdbx_description
1 polymer ?
#
loop_
_entity_poly.entity_id
_entity_poly.type
_entity_poly.pdbx_seq_one_letter_code
_entity_poly.pdbx_strand_id
1 'polypeptide(L)'
;DRLGFDQPKAFVSLAGRTLLERALDGLADSGEIGETIVMVSEDMRPVAENLLADPTNQIVWAGMRTRVAIGGGERTDSVYAGLEVIERILGTSVDCVQLAEVSEAIVLVHDAARCLTPPAMIRRVVAAVREGVASGKIAGVAPAMPVTDTVKVVDGARITDTPPRETLRAVQTPQGFLFSFLLDANRKYLAAQELSFGRAEVATDDASIMEIVDYAVDIVPGDDQAMKITTPRDFAVAQMLVGDQGGN
;
A
#
# COMPACT_ATOMS: atom_id res chain seq x y z
N ASP A 1 7.64 -12.33 15.24
CA ASP A 1 6.41 -11.75 14.67
C ASP A 1 5.58 -11.11 15.79
N ARG A 2 5.04 -9.90 15.57
CA ARG A 2 4.25 -9.16 16.58
C ARG A 2 2.87 -9.80 16.84
N LEU A 3 2.42 -10.69 15.97
CA LEU A 3 1.15 -11.43 16.12
C LEU A 3 1.31 -12.72 16.92
N GLY A 4 2.55 -13.20 17.18
CA GLY A 4 2.82 -14.44 17.90
C GLY A 4 2.56 -15.73 17.12
N PHE A 5 2.45 -15.66 15.79
CA PHE A 5 2.36 -16.84 14.93
C PHE A 5 3.71 -17.24 14.39
N ASP A 6 3.94 -18.56 14.21
CA ASP A 6 5.20 -19.12 13.68
C ASP A 6 5.37 -18.98 12.15
N GLN A 7 4.48 -18.20 11.50
CA GLN A 7 4.50 -17.97 10.05
C GLN A 7 4.43 -16.47 9.73
N PRO A 8 4.89 -16.04 8.54
CA PRO A 8 4.79 -14.67 8.11
C PRO A 8 3.34 -14.19 8.11
N LYS A 9 3.12 -12.99 8.63
CA LYS A 9 1.81 -12.42 8.92
C LYS A 9 0.82 -12.48 7.74
N ALA A 10 1.28 -12.20 6.53
CA ALA A 10 0.44 -12.21 5.33
C ALA A 10 -0.25 -13.56 5.06
N PHE A 11 0.33 -14.64 5.54
CA PHE A 11 -0.17 -16.01 5.36
C PHE A 11 -0.95 -16.55 6.57
N VAL A 12 -1.14 -15.74 7.62
CA VAL A 12 -1.99 -16.11 8.75
C VAL A 12 -3.45 -16.17 8.28
N SER A 13 -4.16 -17.25 8.67
CA SER A 13 -5.56 -17.45 8.31
C SER A 13 -6.49 -16.63 9.21
N LEU A 14 -7.38 -15.88 8.59
CA LEU A 14 -8.47 -15.14 9.20
C LEU A 14 -9.80 -15.68 8.64
N ALA A 15 -10.55 -16.44 9.42
CA ALA A 15 -11.80 -17.06 9.02
C ALA A 15 -11.71 -17.81 7.67
N GLY A 16 -10.75 -18.75 7.57
CA GLY A 16 -10.60 -19.66 6.43
C GLY A 16 -9.84 -19.11 5.22
N ARG A 17 -9.48 -17.81 5.20
CA ARG A 17 -8.63 -17.20 4.15
C ARG A 17 -7.45 -16.48 4.79
N THR A 18 -6.30 -16.46 4.15
CA THR A 18 -5.13 -15.72 4.64
C THR A 18 -5.35 -14.21 4.56
N LEU A 19 -4.57 -13.42 5.30
CA LEU A 19 -4.63 -11.96 5.18
C LEU A 19 -4.30 -11.52 3.75
N LEU A 20 -3.37 -12.19 3.08
CA LEU A 20 -3.03 -11.90 1.68
C LEU A 20 -4.21 -12.16 0.74
N GLU A 21 -4.87 -13.32 0.85
CA GLU A 21 -6.05 -13.64 0.03
C GLU A 21 -7.14 -12.60 0.21
N ARG A 22 -7.46 -12.21 1.45
CA ARG A 22 -8.47 -11.18 1.72
C ARG A 22 -8.11 -9.82 1.16
N ALA A 23 -6.83 -9.44 1.21
CA ALA A 23 -6.38 -8.21 0.58
C ALA A 23 -6.58 -8.27 -0.96
N LEU A 24 -6.25 -9.41 -1.57
CA LEU A 24 -6.46 -9.64 -3.01
C LEU A 24 -7.95 -9.69 -3.37
N ASP A 25 -8.81 -10.27 -2.51
CA ASP A 25 -10.26 -10.26 -2.69
C ASP A 25 -10.79 -8.82 -2.78
N GLY A 26 -10.42 -7.96 -1.83
CA GLY A 26 -10.83 -6.56 -1.83
C GLY A 26 -10.34 -5.78 -3.07
N LEU A 27 -9.12 -6.07 -3.54
CA LEU A 27 -8.58 -5.50 -4.78
C LEU A 27 -9.38 -5.96 -6.00
N ALA A 28 -9.64 -7.26 -6.13
CA ALA A 28 -10.41 -7.82 -7.24
C ALA A 28 -11.87 -7.30 -7.23
N ASP A 29 -12.52 -7.28 -6.07
CA ASP A 29 -13.90 -6.80 -5.89
C ASP A 29 -14.05 -5.30 -6.17
N SER A 30 -12.96 -4.55 -6.15
CA SER A 30 -12.99 -3.14 -6.56
C SER A 30 -13.32 -2.96 -8.03
N GLY A 31 -12.96 -3.92 -8.88
CA GLY A 31 -13.07 -3.85 -10.33
C GLY A 31 -12.10 -2.86 -11.01
N GLU A 32 -11.18 -2.26 -10.23
CA GLU A 32 -10.25 -1.22 -10.71
C GLU A 32 -8.86 -1.77 -11.03
N ILE A 33 -8.54 -3.00 -10.59
CA ILE A 33 -7.18 -3.54 -10.62
C ILE A 33 -7.05 -4.59 -11.73
N GLY A 34 -6.29 -4.27 -12.75
CA GLY A 34 -6.01 -5.21 -13.85
C GLY A 34 -4.87 -6.19 -13.54
N GLU A 35 -3.92 -5.80 -12.70
CA GLU A 35 -2.79 -6.64 -12.32
C GLU A 35 -2.30 -6.31 -10.91
N THR A 36 -1.94 -7.34 -10.14
CA THR A 36 -1.34 -7.21 -8.80
C THR A 36 -0.02 -7.96 -8.74
N ILE A 37 1.01 -7.29 -8.23
CA ILE A 37 2.32 -7.87 -7.96
C ILE A 37 2.46 -8.06 -6.45
N VAL A 38 2.53 -9.32 -6.02
CA VAL A 38 2.68 -9.70 -4.62
C VAL A 38 4.18 -9.75 -4.30
N MET A 39 4.64 -8.81 -3.50
CA MET A 39 6.03 -8.73 -3.07
C MET A 39 6.24 -9.61 -1.85
N VAL A 40 7.17 -10.57 -1.94
CA VAL A 40 7.51 -11.51 -0.86
C VAL A 40 9.02 -11.67 -0.73
N SER A 41 9.47 -12.21 0.40
CA SER A 41 10.84 -12.69 0.53
C SER A 41 11.07 -13.99 -0.25
N GLU A 42 12.33 -14.30 -0.58
CA GLU A 42 12.67 -15.47 -1.42
C GLU A 42 12.17 -16.80 -0.83
N ASP A 43 12.27 -16.96 0.49
CA ASP A 43 11.78 -18.14 1.22
C ASP A 43 10.26 -18.31 1.16
N MET A 44 9.50 -17.21 0.99
CA MET A 44 8.05 -17.23 0.90
C MET A 44 7.52 -17.35 -0.53
N ARG A 45 8.38 -17.26 -1.54
CA ARG A 45 7.98 -17.35 -2.96
C ARG A 45 7.15 -18.60 -3.25
N PRO A 46 7.58 -19.84 -2.88
CA PRO A 46 6.80 -21.04 -3.21
C PRO A 46 5.41 -21.04 -2.56
N VAL A 47 5.30 -20.50 -1.35
CA VAL A 47 4.02 -20.40 -0.64
C VAL A 47 3.07 -19.42 -1.36
N ALA A 48 3.60 -18.25 -1.76
CA ALA A 48 2.83 -17.26 -2.49
C ALA A 48 2.41 -17.77 -3.88
N GLU A 49 3.32 -18.39 -4.64
CA GLU A 49 3.04 -18.95 -5.95
C GLU A 49 1.95 -20.03 -5.89
N ASN A 50 2.00 -20.94 -4.90
CA ASN A 50 0.98 -21.96 -4.70
C ASN A 50 -0.38 -21.33 -4.35
N LEU A 51 -0.41 -20.31 -3.49
CA LEU A 51 -1.62 -19.60 -3.14
C LEU A 51 -2.24 -18.89 -4.35
N LEU A 52 -1.43 -18.22 -5.17
CA LEU A 52 -1.90 -17.54 -6.37
C LEU A 52 -2.35 -18.52 -7.47
N ALA A 53 -1.78 -19.72 -7.53
CA ALA A 53 -2.13 -20.76 -8.50
C ALA A 53 -3.37 -21.58 -8.09
N ASP A 54 -3.90 -21.42 -6.87
CA ASP A 54 -5.09 -22.15 -6.42
C ASP A 54 -6.28 -21.85 -7.33
N PRO A 55 -6.95 -22.89 -7.89
CA PRO A 55 -8.08 -22.69 -8.80
C PRO A 55 -9.23 -21.87 -8.20
N THR A 56 -9.49 -22.01 -6.89
CA THR A 56 -10.53 -21.24 -6.20
C THR A 56 -10.18 -19.74 -6.22
N ASN A 57 -8.92 -19.41 -5.93
CA ASN A 57 -8.43 -18.04 -5.94
C ASN A 57 -8.46 -17.45 -7.36
N GLN A 58 -8.10 -18.23 -8.38
CA GLN A 58 -8.16 -17.80 -9.78
C GLN A 58 -9.58 -17.44 -10.23
N ILE A 59 -10.60 -18.14 -9.69
CA ILE A 59 -12.00 -17.83 -9.97
C ILE A 59 -12.41 -16.54 -9.25
N VAL A 60 -12.05 -16.40 -7.97
CA VAL A 60 -12.38 -15.19 -7.17
C VAL A 60 -11.75 -13.94 -7.77
N TRP A 61 -10.51 -14.04 -8.25
CA TRP A 61 -9.77 -12.91 -8.82
C TRP A 61 -9.89 -12.84 -10.36
N ALA A 62 -10.92 -13.43 -10.94
CA ALA A 62 -11.14 -13.37 -12.38
C ALA A 62 -11.18 -11.91 -12.88
N GLY A 63 -10.35 -11.60 -13.88
CA GLY A 63 -10.18 -10.23 -14.39
C GLY A 63 -8.99 -9.46 -13.79
N MET A 64 -8.40 -9.92 -12.67
CA MET A 64 -7.17 -9.38 -12.09
C MET A 64 -6.03 -10.38 -12.24
N ARG A 65 -4.99 -10.03 -12.98
CA ARG A 65 -3.77 -10.87 -13.06
C ARG A 65 -2.97 -10.75 -11.76
N THR A 66 -2.42 -11.87 -11.31
CA THR A 66 -1.58 -11.91 -10.10
C THR A 66 -0.19 -12.43 -10.44
N ARG A 67 0.84 -11.83 -9.87
CA ARG A 67 2.26 -12.26 -10.00
C ARG A 67 2.94 -12.21 -8.66
N VAL A 68 3.95 -13.05 -8.48
CA VAL A 68 4.89 -12.98 -7.35
C VAL A 68 6.17 -12.30 -7.81
N ALA A 69 6.71 -11.41 -7.00
CA ALA A 69 8.04 -10.86 -7.16
C ALA A 69 8.76 -10.78 -5.81
N ILE A 70 10.09 -10.76 -5.86
CA ILE A 70 10.91 -10.72 -4.65
C ILE A 70 11.10 -9.28 -4.21
N GLY A 71 10.78 -9.02 -2.95
CA GLY A 71 11.03 -7.75 -2.30
C GLY A 71 12.46 -7.60 -1.80
N GLY A 72 12.82 -6.40 -1.39
CA GLY A 72 14.10 -6.10 -0.77
C GLY A 72 14.09 -6.28 0.75
N GLY A 73 15.17 -5.82 1.39
CA GLY A 73 15.35 -5.93 2.85
C GLY A 73 14.40 -5.05 3.64
N GLU A 74 14.01 -3.92 3.09
CA GLU A 74 13.08 -2.97 3.69
C GLU A 74 11.82 -2.80 2.84
N ARG A 75 10.81 -2.10 3.40
CA ARG A 75 9.55 -1.83 2.69
C ARG A 75 9.78 -1.01 1.42
N THR A 76 10.60 0.02 1.51
CA THR A 76 10.95 0.89 0.38
C THR A 76 11.64 0.13 -0.75
N ASP A 77 12.57 -0.76 -0.43
CA ASP A 77 13.24 -1.63 -1.41
C ASP A 77 12.25 -2.54 -2.12
N SER A 78 11.28 -3.08 -1.36
CA SER A 78 10.25 -3.96 -1.92
C SER A 78 9.33 -3.21 -2.87
N VAL A 79 8.93 -1.96 -2.54
CA VAL A 79 8.13 -1.12 -3.42
C VAL A 79 8.91 -0.79 -4.70
N TYR A 80 10.17 -0.39 -4.57
CA TYR A 80 11.00 -0.08 -5.74
C TYR A 80 11.19 -1.29 -6.66
N ALA A 81 11.47 -2.48 -6.11
CA ALA A 81 11.55 -3.71 -6.88
C ALA A 81 10.23 -4.03 -7.62
N GLY A 82 9.09 -3.77 -6.98
CA GLY A 82 7.77 -3.88 -7.61
C GLY A 82 7.58 -2.89 -8.77
N LEU A 83 8.03 -1.66 -8.61
CA LEU A 83 7.98 -0.64 -9.66
C LEU A 83 8.85 -1.01 -10.86
N GLU A 84 10.03 -1.63 -10.64
CA GLU A 84 10.88 -2.14 -11.73
C GLU A 84 10.20 -3.30 -12.49
N VAL A 85 9.39 -4.13 -11.81
CA VAL A 85 8.57 -5.16 -12.47
C VAL A 85 7.51 -4.51 -13.34
N ILE A 86 6.81 -3.48 -12.85
CA ILE A 86 5.81 -2.72 -13.61
C ILE A 86 6.45 -2.05 -14.82
N GLU A 87 7.61 -1.42 -14.66
CA GLU A 87 8.35 -0.77 -15.76
C GLU A 87 8.62 -1.77 -16.90
N ARG A 88 9.06 -2.98 -16.54
CA ARG A 88 9.29 -4.05 -17.55
C ARG A 88 8.00 -4.51 -18.23
N ILE A 89 6.89 -4.61 -17.49
CA ILE A 89 5.59 -5.00 -18.03
C ILE A 89 5.07 -3.95 -19.01
N LEU A 90 5.21 -2.69 -18.67
CA LEU A 90 4.76 -1.58 -19.52
C LEU A 90 5.66 -1.37 -20.75
N GLY A 91 6.84 -1.99 -20.78
CA GLY A 91 7.80 -1.86 -21.87
C GLY A 91 8.39 -0.46 -22.01
N THR A 92 8.35 0.30 -20.92
CA THR A 92 8.77 1.69 -20.88
C THR A 92 10.11 1.83 -20.18
N SER A 93 11.14 2.16 -20.97
CA SER A 93 12.30 2.86 -20.41
C SER A 93 11.87 4.30 -20.17
N VAL A 94 11.54 4.64 -18.95
CA VAL A 94 11.13 6.01 -18.59
C VAL A 94 12.38 6.87 -18.47
N ASP A 95 12.87 7.40 -19.57
CA ASP A 95 13.72 8.59 -19.54
C ASP A 95 12.83 9.79 -19.19
N CYS A 96 13.26 10.60 -18.21
CA CYS A 96 12.52 11.73 -17.63
C CYS A 96 11.96 12.75 -18.64
N VAL A 97 12.31 12.67 -19.91
CA VAL A 97 11.88 13.58 -20.97
C VAL A 97 10.61 13.12 -21.67
N GLN A 98 10.21 11.83 -21.52
CA GLN A 98 9.01 11.25 -22.16
C GLN A 98 7.85 11.01 -21.17
N LEU A 99 7.90 11.61 -19.99
CA LEU A 99 6.87 11.47 -18.96
C LEU A 99 5.45 11.84 -19.43
N ALA A 100 5.31 12.63 -20.47
CA ALA A 100 4.01 13.06 -21.00
C ALA A 100 3.25 11.97 -21.78
N GLU A 101 3.93 10.91 -22.25
CA GLU A 101 3.34 9.87 -23.10
C GLU A 101 3.23 8.48 -22.42
N VAL A 102 3.98 8.25 -21.32
CA VAL A 102 3.92 7.00 -20.53
C VAL A 102 2.94 7.11 -19.36
N SER A 103 2.04 7.78 -19.59
CA SER A 103 1.01 8.30 -18.93
C SER A 103 0.07 7.43 -18.21
N GLU A 104 -0.78 7.58 -17.60
CA GLU A 104 -2.09 7.04 -17.16
C GLU A 104 -2.07 5.74 -16.34
N ALA A 105 -0.95 5.00 -16.21
CA ALA A 105 -0.90 3.87 -15.31
C ALA A 105 -0.95 4.35 -13.85
N ILE A 106 -2.02 3.96 -13.16
CA ILE A 106 -2.16 4.21 -11.73
C ILE A 106 -1.61 2.99 -11.00
N VAL A 107 -0.70 3.23 -10.06
CA VAL A 107 -0.17 2.21 -9.17
C VAL A 107 -0.73 2.41 -7.77
N LEU A 108 -1.23 1.33 -7.19
CA LEU A 108 -1.62 1.29 -5.79
C LEU A 108 -0.57 0.51 -4.99
N VAL A 109 -0.07 1.12 -3.92
CA VAL A 109 0.76 0.42 -2.93
C VAL A 109 -0.11 0.05 -1.74
N HIS A 110 -0.21 -1.26 -1.46
CA HIS A 110 -1.13 -1.77 -0.46
C HIS A 110 -0.47 -2.72 0.54
N ASP A 111 -0.74 -2.52 1.82
CA ASP A 111 -0.33 -3.43 2.88
C ASP A 111 -1.29 -4.62 2.97
N ALA A 112 -0.82 -5.86 2.76
CA ALA A 112 -1.62 -7.07 2.99
C ALA A 112 -2.18 -7.18 4.42
N ALA A 113 -1.59 -6.46 5.37
CA ALA A 113 -2.08 -6.35 6.75
C ALA A 113 -3.37 -5.51 6.89
N ARG A 114 -3.81 -4.80 5.86
CA ARG A 114 -5.09 -4.10 5.77
C ARG A 114 -6.09 -4.91 4.93
N CYS A 115 -6.17 -6.16 5.23
CA CYS A 115 -6.87 -7.17 4.44
C CYS A 115 -8.40 -7.02 4.39
N LEU A 116 -8.98 -6.14 5.19
CA LEU A 116 -10.41 -5.85 5.21
C LEU A 116 -10.74 -4.48 4.58
N THR A 117 -9.81 -3.91 3.81
CA THR A 117 -10.04 -2.65 3.10
C THR A 117 -11.23 -2.78 2.15
N PRO A 118 -12.29 -1.96 2.33
CA PRO A 118 -13.48 -2.05 1.49
C PRO A 118 -13.19 -1.71 0.02
N PRO A 119 -13.78 -2.44 -0.95
CA PRO A 119 -13.67 -2.13 -2.38
C PRO A 119 -14.06 -0.69 -2.72
N ALA A 120 -15.03 -0.12 -2.00
CA ALA A 120 -15.44 1.29 -2.18
C ALA A 120 -14.32 2.28 -1.86
N MET A 121 -13.46 2.00 -0.87
CA MET A 121 -12.30 2.84 -0.56
C MET A 121 -11.24 2.75 -1.66
N ILE A 122 -11.00 1.55 -2.20
CA ILE A 122 -10.07 1.34 -3.32
C ILE A 122 -10.52 2.14 -4.54
N ARG A 123 -11.81 2.04 -4.92
CA ARG A 123 -12.39 2.84 -6.01
C ARG A 123 -12.24 4.34 -5.78
N ARG A 124 -12.44 4.81 -4.56
CA ARG A 124 -12.29 6.23 -4.19
C ARG A 124 -10.88 6.74 -4.41
N VAL A 125 -9.87 5.96 -4.00
CA VAL A 125 -8.46 6.29 -4.23
C VAL A 125 -8.16 6.38 -5.72
N VAL A 126 -8.55 5.38 -6.51
CA VAL A 126 -8.30 5.35 -7.96
C VAL A 126 -8.99 6.52 -8.66
N ALA A 127 -10.26 6.79 -8.32
CA ALA A 127 -11.00 7.92 -8.90
C ALA A 127 -10.32 9.26 -8.60
N ALA A 128 -9.88 9.47 -7.35
CA ALA A 128 -9.22 10.71 -6.97
C ALA A 128 -7.85 10.90 -7.65
N VAL A 129 -7.08 9.82 -7.85
CA VAL A 129 -5.84 9.90 -8.65
C VAL A 129 -6.16 10.31 -10.09
N ARG A 130 -7.13 9.68 -10.75
CA ARG A 130 -7.55 10.03 -12.12
C ARG A 130 -7.96 11.50 -12.25
N GLU A 131 -8.76 11.99 -11.30
CA GLU A 131 -9.23 13.38 -11.27
C GLU A 131 -8.09 14.37 -11.01
N GLY A 132 -7.20 14.04 -10.07
CA GLY A 132 -6.03 14.86 -9.74
C GLY A 132 -5.06 15.00 -10.89
N VAL A 133 -4.81 13.90 -11.62
CA VAL A 133 -4.00 13.88 -12.84
C VAL A 133 -4.63 14.75 -13.93
N ALA A 134 -5.90 14.58 -14.19
CA ALA A 134 -6.61 15.36 -15.21
C ALA A 134 -6.54 16.87 -14.92
N SER A 135 -6.43 17.26 -13.65
CA SER A 135 -6.27 18.65 -13.23
C SER A 135 -4.82 19.15 -13.20
N GLY A 136 -3.83 18.25 -13.35
CA GLY A 136 -2.39 18.57 -13.27
C GLY A 136 -1.93 19.05 -11.90
N LYS A 137 -2.67 18.73 -10.82
CA LYS A 137 -2.45 19.31 -9.48
C LYS A 137 -1.73 18.38 -8.51
N ILE A 138 -1.92 17.07 -8.65
CA ILE A 138 -1.38 16.08 -7.71
C ILE A 138 -0.72 14.91 -8.43
N ALA A 139 0.24 14.29 -7.75
CA ALA A 139 0.95 13.11 -8.23
C ALA A 139 0.48 11.82 -7.52
N GLY A 140 -0.24 11.94 -6.41
CA GLY A 140 -0.73 10.81 -5.63
C GLY A 140 -1.87 11.16 -4.68
N VAL A 141 -2.48 10.11 -4.13
CA VAL A 141 -3.61 10.19 -3.17
C VAL A 141 -3.43 9.13 -2.09
N ALA A 142 -3.61 9.52 -0.83
CA ALA A 142 -3.62 8.61 0.30
C ALA A 142 -4.96 8.65 1.04
N PRO A 143 -5.57 7.49 1.37
CA PRO A 143 -6.73 7.46 2.23
C PRO A 143 -6.32 7.73 3.67
N ALA A 144 -7.12 8.51 4.40
CA ALA A 144 -6.76 8.90 5.75
C ALA A 144 -7.98 9.08 6.66
N MET A 145 -7.79 8.76 7.94
CA MET A 145 -8.77 8.93 9.02
C MET A 145 -8.43 10.14 9.87
N PRO A 146 -9.44 10.87 10.39
CA PRO A 146 -9.21 11.86 11.42
C PRO A 146 -8.56 11.24 12.66
N VAL A 147 -7.66 11.97 13.31
CA VAL A 147 -7.10 11.55 14.60
C VAL A 147 -8.07 11.98 15.71
N THR A 148 -8.52 11.01 16.51
CA THR A 148 -9.48 11.24 17.62
C THR A 148 -8.80 11.59 18.94
N ASP A 149 -7.63 11.01 19.19
CA ASP A 149 -6.86 11.23 20.42
C ASP A 149 -6.00 12.50 20.34
N THR A 150 -5.60 13.01 21.52
CA THR A 150 -4.61 14.08 21.61
C THR A 150 -3.21 13.51 21.35
N VAL A 151 -2.58 13.92 20.24
CA VAL A 151 -1.21 13.52 19.89
C VAL A 151 -0.21 14.46 20.57
N LYS A 152 0.89 13.91 21.09
CA LYS A 152 2.01 14.64 21.68
C LYS A 152 3.28 14.37 20.91
N VAL A 153 4.05 15.41 20.65
CA VAL A 153 5.44 15.27 20.25
C VAL A 153 6.27 15.11 21.53
N VAL A 154 7.20 14.15 21.53
CA VAL A 154 8.00 13.84 22.71
C VAL A 154 9.49 13.78 22.39
N ASP A 155 10.33 14.18 23.35
CA ASP A 155 11.76 13.92 23.37
C ASP A 155 12.04 13.03 24.60
N GLY A 156 12.37 11.77 24.35
CA GLY A 156 12.40 10.75 25.38
C GLY A 156 11.04 10.62 26.10
N ALA A 157 11.00 10.90 27.38
CA ALA A 157 9.78 10.89 28.21
C ALA A 157 9.13 12.29 28.36
N ARG A 158 9.72 13.33 27.78
CA ARG A 158 9.23 14.72 27.93
C ARG A 158 8.35 15.11 26.76
N ILE A 159 7.16 15.65 27.04
CA ILE A 159 6.31 16.28 26.04
C ILE A 159 6.96 17.60 25.61
N THR A 160 7.14 17.80 24.30
CA THR A 160 7.72 18.99 23.70
C THR A 160 6.71 19.82 22.93
N ASP A 161 5.66 19.20 22.36
CA ASP A 161 4.61 19.88 21.62
C ASP A 161 3.29 19.12 21.62
N THR A 162 2.21 19.81 21.20
CA THR A 162 0.86 19.25 21.06
C THR A 162 0.26 19.79 19.75
N PRO A 163 0.46 19.12 18.61
CA PRO A 163 -0.10 19.56 17.34
C PRO A 163 -1.64 19.62 17.40
N PRO A 164 -2.26 20.61 16.73
CA PRO A 164 -3.71 20.66 16.59
C PRO A 164 -4.21 19.40 15.87
N ARG A 165 -5.03 18.58 16.53
CA ARG A 165 -5.49 17.28 15.99
C ARG A 165 -6.31 17.42 14.71
N GLU A 166 -6.96 18.54 14.49
CA GLU A 166 -7.72 18.86 13.27
C GLU A 166 -6.85 18.90 12.03
N THR A 167 -5.54 19.15 12.17
CA THR A 167 -4.56 19.11 11.08
C THR A 167 -3.93 17.74 10.88
N LEU A 168 -4.16 16.80 11.78
CA LEU A 168 -3.56 15.48 11.74
C LEU A 168 -4.49 14.45 11.09
N ARG A 169 -3.89 13.53 10.36
CA ARG A 169 -4.59 12.38 9.78
C ARG A 169 -3.79 11.10 10.00
N ALA A 170 -4.49 10.01 10.27
CA ALA A 170 -3.90 8.67 10.29
C ALA A 170 -4.03 8.06 8.89
N VAL A 171 -2.91 7.96 8.18
CA VAL A 171 -2.88 7.49 6.79
C VAL A 171 -3.05 5.98 6.72
N GLN A 172 -3.78 5.53 5.69
CA GLN A 172 -4.04 4.12 5.41
C GLN A 172 -3.50 3.74 4.02
N THR A 173 -3.69 2.48 3.62
CA THR A 173 -3.43 1.99 2.27
C THR A 173 -4.66 1.24 1.74
N PRO A 174 -4.84 1.18 0.39
CA PRO A 174 -3.86 1.50 -0.65
C PRO A 174 -3.62 3.00 -0.82
N GLN A 175 -2.36 3.38 -1.02
CA GLN A 175 -1.98 4.70 -1.51
C GLN A 175 -1.87 4.61 -3.04
N GLY A 176 -2.45 5.57 -3.74
CA GLY A 176 -2.52 5.59 -5.19
C GLY A 176 -1.66 6.69 -5.80
N PHE A 177 -0.95 6.37 -6.87
CA PHE A 177 -0.02 7.30 -7.52
C PHE A 177 -0.02 7.09 -9.03
N LEU A 178 0.35 8.12 -9.78
CA LEU A 178 0.82 7.90 -11.14
C LEU A 178 2.14 7.13 -11.10
N PHE A 179 2.23 6.09 -11.93
CA PHE A 179 3.42 5.24 -12.00
C PHE A 179 4.71 6.03 -12.24
N SER A 180 4.69 6.94 -13.21
CA SER A 180 5.86 7.75 -13.57
C SER A 180 6.39 8.61 -12.41
N PHE A 181 5.48 9.24 -11.66
CA PHE A 181 5.86 10.06 -10.51
C PHE A 181 6.37 9.22 -9.35
N LEU A 182 5.70 8.08 -9.04
CA LEU A 182 6.14 7.21 -7.96
C LEU A 182 7.51 6.58 -8.26
N LEU A 183 7.76 6.17 -9.52
CA LEU A 183 9.05 5.63 -9.94
C LEU A 183 10.17 6.69 -9.84
N ASP A 184 9.92 7.88 -10.35
CA ASP A 184 10.88 8.99 -10.27
C ASP A 184 11.18 9.38 -8.81
N ALA A 185 10.14 9.47 -7.97
CA ALA A 185 10.29 9.76 -6.55
C ALA A 185 11.16 8.72 -5.84
N ASN A 186 10.90 7.43 -6.07
CA ASN A 186 11.70 6.36 -5.49
C ASN A 186 13.16 6.41 -5.95
N ARG A 187 13.43 6.66 -7.23
CA ARG A 187 14.80 6.82 -7.76
C ARG A 187 15.53 7.98 -7.10
N LYS A 188 14.90 9.14 -6.98
CA LYS A 188 15.47 10.32 -6.31
C LYS A 188 15.74 10.05 -4.83
N TYR A 189 14.77 9.43 -4.14
CA TYR A 189 14.89 9.06 -2.74
C TYR A 189 16.08 8.12 -2.49
N LEU A 190 16.19 7.03 -3.26
CA LEU A 190 17.29 6.08 -3.12
C LEU A 190 18.66 6.71 -3.42
N ALA A 191 18.76 7.52 -4.47
CA ALA A 191 19.98 8.25 -4.77
C ALA A 191 20.38 9.22 -3.63
N ALA A 192 19.41 9.89 -3.00
CA ALA A 192 19.67 10.77 -1.84
C ALA A 192 20.14 9.96 -0.62
N GLN A 193 19.57 8.79 -0.37
CA GLN A 193 20.00 7.90 0.72
C GLN A 193 21.44 7.42 0.53
N GLU A 194 21.83 7.02 -0.67
CA GLU A 194 23.21 6.63 -1.00
C GLU A 194 24.21 7.78 -0.79
N LEU A 195 23.91 8.98 -1.29
CA LEU A 195 24.76 10.16 -1.18
C LEU A 195 24.92 10.65 0.26
N SER A 196 23.90 10.49 1.10
CA SER A 196 23.90 10.93 2.50
C SER A 196 24.47 9.90 3.47
N PHE A 197 24.91 8.74 3.00
CA PHE A 197 25.32 7.60 3.83
C PHE A 197 24.23 7.20 4.86
N GLY A 198 22.97 7.21 4.45
CA GLY A 198 21.84 6.86 5.29
C GLY A 198 21.45 7.91 6.35
N ARG A 199 21.91 9.17 6.21
CA ARG A 199 21.52 10.29 7.07
C ARG A 199 20.41 11.16 6.51
N ALA A 200 19.89 10.81 5.31
CA ALA A 200 18.74 11.49 4.75
C ALA A 200 17.46 11.21 5.56
N GLU A 201 16.46 12.00 5.32
CA GLU A 201 15.12 11.81 5.90
C GLU A 201 14.60 10.41 5.57
N VAL A 202 14.07 9.71 6.59
CA VAL A 202 13.58 8.34 6.43
C VAL A 202 12.09 8.39 6.11
N ALA A 203 11.73 7.91 4.94
CA ALA A 203 10.33 7.77 4.55
C ALA A 203 9.64 6.67 5.35
N THR A 204 8.44 6.93 5.83
CA THR A 204 7.61 5.98 6.60
C THR A 204 6.58 5.25 5.74
N ASP A 205 6.21 5.85 4.61
CA ASP A 205 5.28 5.32 3.60
C ASP A 205 5.60 5.91 2.21
N ASP A 206 4.80 5.57 1.19
CA ASP A 206 5.07 6.05 -0.17
C ASP A 206 4.67 7.51 -0.36
N ALA A 207 3.66 7.99 0.36
CA ALA A 207 3.31 9.41 0.37
C ALA A 207 4.48 10.27 0.87
N SER A 208 5.18 9.83 1.94
CA SER A 208 6.35 10.56 2.44
C SER A 208 7.53 10.56 1.47
N ILE A 209 7.71 9.54 0.64
CA ILE A 209 8.71 9.57 -0.45
C ILE A 209 8.35 10.67 -1.46
N MET A 210 7.06 10.79 -1.82
CA MET A 210 6.60 11.83 -2.73
C MET A 210 6.82 13.23 -2.15
N GLU A 211 6.52 13.43 -0.87
CA GLU A 211 6.71 14.69 -0.16
C GLU A 211 8.19 15.12 -0.10
N ILE A 212 9.11 14.17 0.19
CA ILE A 212 10.56 14.42 0.22
C ILE A 212 11.09 14.96 -1.12
N VAL A 213 10.44 14.64 -2.23
CA VAL A 213 10.83 15.11 -3.57
C VAL A 213 9.89 16.18 -4.13
N ASP A 214 9.12 16.85 -3.28
CA ASP A 214 8.22 17.96 -3.60
C ASP A 214 7.07 17.59 -4.57
N TYR A 215 6.61 16.34 -4.57
CA TYR A 215 5.41 15.93 -5.27
C TYR A 215 4.18 16.01 -4.38
N ALA A 216 3.14 16.68 -4.83
CA ALA A 216 1.89 16.85 -4.07
C ALA A 216 1.11 15.53 -3.97
N VAL A 217 0.70 15.19 -2.75
CA VAL A 217 -0.19 14.07 -2.44
C VAL A 217 -1.41 14.60 -1.70
N ASP A 218 -2.60 14.34 -2.23
CA ASP A 218 -3.86 14.69 -1.60
C ASP A 218 -4.38 13.54 -0.73
N ILE A 219 -5.33 13.83 0.16
CA ILE A 219 -5.99 12.83 0.97
C ILE A 219 -7.45 12.63 0.54
N VAL A 220 -7.93 11.39 0.69
CA VAL A 220 -9.35 11.04 0.61
C VAL A 220 -9.82 10.39 1.91
N PRO A 221 -11.14 10.37 2.20
CA PRO A 221 -11.63 9.67 3.39
C PRO A 221 -11.21 8.20 3.40
N GLY A 222 -10.60 7.77 4.50
CA GLY A 222 -10.29 6.37 4.80
C GLY A 222 -11.52 5.57 5.19
N ASP A 223 -11.29 4.42 5.85
CA ASP A 223 -12.33 3.53 6.34
C ASP A 223 -11.85 2.77 7.60
N ASP A 224 -12.71 2.62 8.59
CA ASP A 224 -12.36 1.90 9.83
C ASP A 224 -12.02 0.43 9.57
N GLN A 225 -12.64 -0.20 8.56
CA GLN A 225 -12.32 -1.58 8.17
C GLN A 225 -10.93 -1.72 7.55
N ALA A 226 -10.36 -0.63 7.01
CA ALA A 226 -8.99 -0.62 6.50
C ALA A 226 -7.92 -0.55 7.62
N MET A 227 -8.26 -1.02 8.82
CA MET A 227 -7.34 -1.13 9.94
C MET A 227 -6.15 -2.04 9.60
N LYS A 228 -4.97 -1.69 10.14
CA LYS A 228 -3.77 -2.51 9.97
C LYS A 228 -3.68 -3.56 11.06
N ILE A 229 -3.78 -4.83 10.71
CA ILE A 229 -3.66 -5.95 11.64
C ILE A 229 -2.18 -6.13 12.01
N THR A 230 -1.79 -5.72 13.22
CA THR A 230 -0.39 -5.76 13.70
C THR A 230 -0.22 -6.44 15.04
N THR A 231 -1.29 -6.50 15.84
CA THR A 231 -1.30 -7.08 17.18
C THR A 231 -2.36 -8.18 17.30
N PRO A 232 -2.26 -9.06 18.31
CA PRO A 232 -3.33 -10.04 18.61
C PRO A 232 -4.70 -9.40 18.83
N ARG A 233 -4.75 -8.18 19.39
CA ARG A 233 -5.99 -7.42 19.57
C ARG A 233 -6.59 -7.04 18.21
N ASP A 234 -5.78 -6.53 17.27
CA ASP A 234 -6.26 -6.18 15.94
C ASP A 234 -6.82 -7.40 15.23
N PHE A 235 -6.16 -8.55 15.39
CA PHE A 235 -6.60 -9.82 14.82
C PHE A 235 -7.95 -10.27 15.39
N ALA A 236 -8.16 -10.15 16.70
CA ALA A 236 -9.45 -10.47 17.33
C ALA A 236 -10.57 -9.55 16.83
N VAL A 237 -10.29 -8.25 16.65
CA VAL A 237 -11.26 -7.31 16.05
C VAL A 237 -11.59 -7.71 14.62
N ALA A 238 -10.58 -8.05 13.82
CA ALA A 238 -10.77 -8.50 12.45
C ALA A 238 -11.61 -9.78 12.37
N GLN A 239 -11.43 -10.73 13.29
CA GLN A 239 -12.28 -11.95 13.37
C GLN A 239 -13.74 -11.62 13.62
N MET A 240 -14.05 -10.67 14.50
CA MET A 240 -15.43 -10.23 14.74
C MET A 240 -16.04 -9.60 13.48
N LEU A 241 -15.31 -8.70 12.82
CA LEU A 241 -15.79 -8.04 11.59
C LEU A 241 -16.09 -9.03 10.46
N VAL A 242 -15.28 -10.08 10.32
CA VAL A 242 -15.54 -11.13 9.30
C VAL A 242 -16.65 -12.06 9.72
N GLY A 243 -16.79 -12.38 11.03
CA GLY A 243 -17.85 -13.24 11.54
C GLY A 243 -19.24 -12.64 11.38
N ASP A 244 -19.39 -11.33 11.54
CA ASP A 244 -20.66 -10.61 11.36
C ASP A 244 -21.12 -10.56 9.89
N GLN A 245 -20.21 -10.68 8.91
CA GLN A 245 -20.56 -10.70 7.49
C GLN A 245 -21.09 -12.07 7.00
N GLY A 246 -20.90 -13.14 7.77
CA GLY A 246 -21.37 -14.50 7.45
C GLY A 246 -22.77 -14.85 7.98
N GLY A 247 -23.45 -13.91 8.62
CA GLY A 247 -24.70 -14.13 9.36
C GLY A 247 -25.98 -13.52 8.75
N ASN A 248 -25.99 -13.26 7.43
CA ASN A 248 -27.23 -12.84 6.73
C ASN A 248 -27.57 -13.77 5.57
#